data_209c6e7f6f3124a89a4e3271b64df9d2
#
_entry.id   209c6e7f6f3124a89a4e3271b64df9d2
#
_cell.length_a   1.000
_cell.length_b   1.000
_cell.length_c   1.000
_cell.angle_alpha   90.00
_cell.angle_beta   90.00
_cell.angle_gamma   90.00
#
_symmetry.space_group_name_H-M   'P 1'
#
loop_
_entity.id
_entity.type
_entity.pdbx_description
1 polymer ?
#
loop_
_entity_poly.entity_id
_entity_poly.type
_entity_poly.pdbx_seq_one_letter_code
_entity_poly.pdbx_strand_id
1 'polypeptide(L)'
;DNSAADNSAAAGTEEAAAPAASGDTIALRVWAAEEDQTLTNELIEQFKEANPDQTFDITVGVESEANAKDDILVDPTAAADVFAFASDQLIDLVDAGVLQAVQDVDTVSSENVAGAVEAATVDGTLYAYPMSADNGYFLYYDSNVVTDPTNWDAILTDCAAAGKKAGMVLASGWYNAGFFYGAGFTTVLNDDGSTAMDWNGTSADGIKGTD
;
A
#
# COMPACT_ATOMS: atom_id res chain seq x y z
N ASP A 1 61.31 18.71 -40.91
CA ASP A 1 59.96 19.23 -41.12
C ASP A 1 58.97 18.15 -40.74
N ASN A 2 58.55 18.11 -39.52
CA ASN A 2 57.31 17.49 -39.17
C ASN A 2 56.80 18.07 -37.86
N SER A 3 55.81 18.93 -37.99
CA SER A 3 55.14 19.63 -36.90
C SER A 3 54.14 18.68 -36.30
N ALA A 4 54.29 18.26 -35.04
CA ALA A 4 53.33 17.54 -34.29
C ALA A 4 52.30 18.52 -33.69
N ALA A 5 51.06 18.40 -34.07
CA ALA A 5 49.95 19.14 -33.49
C ALA A 5 49.53 18.52 -32.19
N ASP A 6 49.61 19.26 -31.13
CA ASP A 6 49.10 19.01 -29.81
C ASP A 6 47.55 19.05 -29.86
N ASN A 7 46.89 17.91 -29.56
CA ASN A 7 45.45 17.80 -29.49
C ASN A 7 45.02 17.64 -28.02
N SER A 8 44.99 18.77 -27.32
CA SER A 8 44.42 18.84 -25.97
C SER A 8 42.90 18.82 -26.06
N ALA A 9 42.29 17.61 -25.84
CA ALA A 9 40.86 17.45 -25.69
C ALA A 9 40.45 18.00 -24.32
N ALA A 10 39.76 19.12 -24.30
CA ALA A 10 39.03 19.60 -23.14
C ALA A 10 37.82 18.68 -22.88
N ALA A 11 37.82 18.06 -21.72
CA ALA A 11 36.66 17.35 -21.19
C ALA A 11 35.58 18.41 -20.88
N GLY A 12 34.58 18.49 -21.73
CA GLY A 12 33.35 19.21 -21.42
C GLY A 12 32.54 18.41 -20.43
N THR A 13 32.32 18.98 -19.26
CA THR A 13 31.26 18.57 -18.32
C THR A 13 29.94 18.77 -19.05
N GLU A 14 29.25 17.68 -19.42
CA GLU A 14 27.86 17.75 -19.78
C GLU A 14 27.08 18.09 -18.51
N GLU A 15 26.71 19.36 -18.40
CA GLU A 15 25.68 19.85 -17.52
C GLU A 15 24.37 19.23 -18.01
N ALA A 16 23.77 18.32 -17.18
CA ALA A 16 22.49 17.73 -17.48
C ALA A 16 21.48 18.86 -17.65
N ALA A 17 21.06 19.09 -18.87
CA ALA A 17 20.03 20.06 -19.19
C ALA A 17 18.76 19.66 -18.44
N ALA A 18 18.23 20.56 -17.62
CA ALA A 18 16.89 20.46 -17.09
C ALA A 18 15.91 20.22 -18.25
N PRO A 19 14.88 19.38 -18.09
CA PRO A 19 13.93 19.13 -19.14
C PRO A 19 13.32 20.47 -19.56
N ALA A 20 13.45 20.80 -20.84
CA ALA A 20 12.79 21.95 -21.42
C ALA A 20 11.28 21.75 -21.20
N ALA A 21 10.58 22.77 -20.67
CA ALA A 21 9.15 22.82 -20.60
C ALA A 21 8.60 22.57 -22.02
N SER A 22 8.20 21.33 -22.31
CA SER A 22 7.47 21.01 -23.50
C SER A 22 6.03 21.49 -23.23
N GLY A 23 5.50 22.33 -24.12
CA GLY A 23 4.13 22.82 -24.00
C GLY A 23 3.07 21.75 -24.27
N ASP A 24 3.44 20.48 -24.12
CA ASP A 24 2.55 19.33 -24.29
C ASP A 24 1.84 19.02 -22.96
N THR A 25 0.54 18.77 -23.05
CA THR A 25 -0.27 18.35 -21.91
C THR A 25 0.11 16.92 -21.49
N ILE A 26 0.42 16.73 -20.22
CA ILE A 26 0.70 15.43 -19.63
C ILE A 26 -0.64 14.79 -19.23
N ALA A 27 -1.01 13.72 -19.93
CA ALA A 27 -2.21 12.96 -19.62
C ALA A 27 -1.87 11.84 -18.63
N LEU A 28 -2.62 11.75 -17.50
CA LEU A 28 -2.47 10.71 -16.51
C LEU A 28 -3.84 10.13 -16.12
N ARG A 29 -3.85 8.84 -15.86
CA ARG A 29 -4.99 8.12 -15.26
C ARG A 29 -4.63 7.74 -13.84
N VAL A 30 -5.52 8.06 -12.91
CA VAL A 30 -5.38 7.74 -11.48
C VAL A 30 -6.55 6.86 -11.07
N TRP A 31 -6.30 5.83 -10.30
CA TRP A 31 -7.34 5.03 -9.65
C TRP A 31 -7.37 5.31 -8.16
N ALA A 32 -8.56 5.50 -7.62
CA ALA A 32 -8.81 5.65 -6.19
C ALA A 32 -10.14 4.96 -5.82
N ALA A 33 -10.23 4.46 -4.59
CA ALA A 33 -11.46 3.90 -4.05
C ALA A 33 -12.62 4.92 -4.09
N GLU A 34 -13.87 4.45 -4.09
CA GLU A 34 -15.05 5.33 -4.19
C GLU A 34 -15.08 6.35 -3.05
N GLU A 35 -14.73 5.94 -1.84
CA GLU A 35 -14.64 6.80 -0.66
C GLU A 35 -13.54 7.85 -0.74
N ASP A 36 -12.48 7.60 -1.50
CA ASP A 36 -11.30 8.46 -1.61
C ASP A 36 -11.36 9.43 -2.79
N GLN A 37 -12.40 9.37 -3.63
CA GLN A 37 -12.52 10.19 -4.83
C GLN A 37 -12.42 11.69 -4.54
N THR A 38 -13.07 12.17 -3.49
CA THR A 38 -13.05 13.59 -3.13
C THR A 38 -11.66 14.04 -2.73
N LEU A 39 -11.00 13.30 -1.84
CA LEU A 39 -9.63 13.59 -1.38
C LEU A 39 -8.64 13.53 -2.53
N THR A 40 -8.73 12.51 -3.38
CA THR A 40 -7.84 12.35 -4.54
C THR A 40 -7.94 13.53 -5.50
N ASN A 41 -9.14 14.00 -5.80
CA ASN A 41 -9.32 15.16 -6.66
C ASN A 41 -8.77 16.45 -6.01
N GLU A 42 -8.92 16.64 -4.70
CA GLU A 42 -8.33 17.77 -3.98
C GLU A 42 -6.79 17.73 -4.03
N LEU A 43 -6.18 16.56 -3.84
CA LEU A 43 -4.73 16.38 -3.94
C LEU A 43 -4.21 16.61 -5.36
N ILE A 44 -4.95 16.21 -6.39
CA ILE A 44 -4.62 16.48 -7.80
C ILE A 44 -4.60 17.99 -8.08
N GLU A 45 -5.56 18.76 -7.57
CA GLU A 45 -5.55 20.21 -7.74
C GLU A 45 -4.35 20.86 -7.03
N GLN A 46 -4.01 20.42 -5.81
CA GLN A 46 -2.80 20.87 -5.11
C GLN A 46 -1.51 20.51 -5.88
N PHE A 47 -1.47 19.31 -6.47
CA PHE A 47 -0.35 18.89 -7.30
C PHE A 47 -0.19 19.78 -8.53
N LYS A 48 -1.28 20.11 -9.23
CA LYS A 48 -1.25 21.03 -10.37
C LYS A 48 -0.78 22.44 -9.95
N GLU A 49 -1.26 22.93 -8.81
CA GLU A 49 -0.84 24.23 -8.25
C GLU A 49 0.66 24.26 -7.89
N ALA A 50 1.18 23.14 -7.39
CA ALA A 50 2.61 23.01 -7.06
C ALA A 50 3.51 22.88 -8.30
N ASN A 51 2.95 22.57 -9.47
CA ASN A 51 3.68 22.37 -10.72
C ASN A 51 3.16 23.30 -11.84
N PRO A 52 3.19 24.64 -11.66
CA PRO A 52 2.56 25.60 -12.56
C PRO A 52 3.19 25.68 -13.95
N ASP A 53 4.40 25.19 -14.11
CA ASP A 53 5.13 25.18 -15.37
C ASP A 53 4.75 24.03 -16.31
N GLN A 54 3.87 23.13 -15.84
CA GLN A 54 3.38 21.96 -16.57
C GLN A 54 1.86 22.01 -16.69
N THR A 55 1.34 21.41 -17.75
CA THR A 55 -0.10 21.25 -17.96
C THR A 55 -0.46 19.79 -17.84
N PHE A 56 -1.42 19.47 -16.95
CA PHE A 56 -1.86 18.12 -16.68
C PHE A 56 -3.33 17.92 -17.07
N ASP A 57 -3.61 16.80 -17.75
CA ASP A 57 -4.95 16.26 -17.94
C ASP A 57 -5.04 14.95 -17.15
N ILE A 58 -5.58 15.04 -15.91
CA ILE A 58 -5.62 13.91 -14.97
C ILE A 58 -7.06 13.47 -14.83
N THR A 59 -7.31 12.19 -15.13
CA THR A 59 -8.62 11.55 -14.96
C THR A 59 -8.56 10.58 -13.79
N VAL A 60 -9.61 10.58 -12.94
CA VAL A 60 -9.71 9.67 -11.79
C VAL A 60 -10.79 8.64 -12.07
N GLY A 61 -10.39 7.36 -12.10
CA GLY A 61 -11.28 6.21 -12.15
C GLY A 61 -11.55 5.66 -10.75
N VAL A 62 -12.67 4.96 -10.61
CA VAL A 62 -13.02 4.26 -9.37
C VAL A 62 -12.44 2.85 -9.43
N GLU A 63 -11.47 2.58 -8.54
CA GLU A 63 -10.94 1.23 -8.31
C GLU A 63 -10.42 1.14 -6.89
N SER A 64 -10.74 0.03 -6.20
CA SER A 64 -10.29 -0.18 -4.83
C SER A 64 -8.87 -0.77 -4.80
N GLU A 65 -8.13 -0.46 -3.73
CA GLU A 65 -6.82 -1.04 -3.45
C GLU A 65 -6.85 -2.58 -3.35
N ALA A 66 -8.01 -3.15 -2.99
CA ALA A 66 -8.18 -4.61 -2.90
C ALA A 66 -8.23 -5.30 -4.27
N ASN A 67 -8.77 -4.62 -5.30
CA ASN A 67 -8.97 -5.19 -6.64
C ASN A 67 -7.91 -4.74 -7.65
N ALA A 68 -7.19 -3.65 -7.37
CA ALA A 68 -6.29 -2.99 -8.32
C ALA A 68 -5.32 -3.96 -9.01
N LYS A 69 -4.72 -4.90 -8.27
CA LYS A 69 -3.81 -5.91 -8.83
C LYS A 69 -4.50 -6.75 -9.91
N ASP A 70 -5.68 -7.29 -9.60
CA ASP A 70 -6.36 -8.21 -10.50
C ASP A 70 -6.74 -7.51 -11.81
N ASP A 71 -7.22 -6.27 -11.74
CA ASP A 71 -7.58 -5.49 -12.92
C ASP A 71 -6.36 -5.07 -13.75
N ILE A 72 -5.25 -4.68 -13.10
CA ILE A 72 -3.99 -4.36 -13.79
C ILE A 72 -3.44 -5.58 -14.53
N LEU A 73 -3.45 -6.74 -13.91
CA LEU A 73 -2.90 -7.96 -14.51
C LEU A 73 -3.75 -8.49 -15.68
N VAL A 74 -5.04 -8.10 -15.75
CA VAL A 74 -5.88 -8.43 -16.92
C VAL A 74 -5.49 -7.62 -18.15
N ASP A 75 -5.26 -6.31 -18.01
CA ASP A 75 -4.80 -5.44 -19.11
C ASP A 75 -3.96 -4.26 -18.58
N PRO A 76 -2.65 -4.45 -18.44
CA PRO A 76 -1.76 -3.38 -17.95
C PRO A 76 -1.76 -2.11 -18.82
N THR A 77 -2.13 -2.22 -20.10
CA THR A 77 -2.14 -1.07 -21.02
C THR A 77 -3.38 -0.19 -20.84
N ALA A 78 -4.46 -0.76 -20.34
CA ALA A 78 -5.70 -0.06 -20.02
C ALA A 78 -5.73 0.43 -18.55
N ALA A 79 -4.83 -0.04 -17.72
CA ALA A 79 -4.73 0.32 -16.30
C ALA A 79 -4.37 1.79 -16.06
N ALA A 80 -4.53 2.25 -14.84
CA ALA A 80 -4.12 3.60 -14.43
C ALA A 80 -2.59 3.73 -14.37
N ASP A 81 -2.10 4.95 -14.56
CA ASP A 81 -0.69 5.28 -14.42
C ASP A 81 -0.29 5.42 -12.93
N VAL A 82 -1.26 5.74 -12.08
CA VAL A 82 -1.11 5.84 -10.63
C VAL A 82 -2.30 5.17 -9.95
N PHE A 83 -2.04 4.29 -9.01
CA PHE A 83 -3.08 3.53 -8.31
C PHE A 83 -2.65 3.15 -6.89
N ALA A 84 -3.65 2.99 -5.99
CA ALA A 84 -3.44 2.42 -4.68
C ALA A 84 -3.61 0.90 -4.72
N PHE A 85 -2.83 0.18 -3.92
CA PHE A 85 -2.95 -1.27 -3.76
C PHE A 85 -2.57 -1.71 -2.34
N ALA A 86 -3.07 -2.86 -1.91
CA ALA A 86 -2.73 -3.44 -0.62
C ALA A 86 -1.32 -4.08 -0.65
N SER A 87 -0.56 -3.98 0.44
CA SER A 87 0.85 -4.39 0.48
C SER A 87 1.08 -5.88 0.20
N ASP A 88 0.09 -6.73 0.43
CA ASP A 88 0.14 -8.17 0.09
C ASP A 88 0.12 -8.44 -1.43
N GLN A 89 -0.19 -7.44 -2.25
CA GLN A 89 -0.19 -7.52 -3.71
C GLN A 89 1.17 -7.11 -4.33
N LEU A 90 2.08 -6.56 -3.54
CA LEU A 90 3.31 -5.94 -4.02
C LEU A 90 4.18 -6.89 -4.84
N ILE A 91 4.41 -8.10 -4.35
CA ILE A 91 5.30 -9.07 -5.00
C ILE A 91 4.76 -9.44 -6.39
N ASP A 92 3.47 -9.74 -6.51
CA ASP A 92 2.84 -10.08 -7.79
C ASP A 92 2.95 -8.93 -8.81
N LEU A 93 2.78 -7.68 -8.35
CA LEU A 93 2.88 -6.49 -9.21
C LEU A 93 4.33 -6.23 -9.65
N VAL A 94 5.31 -6.46 -8.78
CA VAL A 94 6.74 -6.36 -9.11
C VAL A 94 7.13 -7.45 -10.11
N ASP A 95 6.73 -8.68 -9.89
CA ASP A 95 7.02 -9.82 -10.77
C ASP A 95 6.40 -9.63 -12.16
N ALA A 96 5.22 -9.00 -12.23
CA ALA A 96 4.58 -8.64 -13.48
C ALA A 96 5.25 -7.46 -14.20
N GLY A 97 6.18 -6.75 -13.54
CA GLY A 97 6.90 -5.61 -14.12
C GLY A 97 6.03 -4.37 -14.34
N VAL A 98 4.93 -4.22 -13.61
CA VAL A 98 3.97 -3.10 -13.76
C VAL A 98 4.25 -1.94 -12.81
N LEU A 99 5.19 -2.10 -11.87
CA LEU A 99 5.61 -1.04 -10.96
C LEU A 99 6.98 -0.48 -11.35
N GLN A 100 7.16 0.81 -11.13
CA GLN A 100 8.47 1.47 -11.26
C GLN A 100 9.10 1.63 -9.88
N ALA A 101 10.43 1.49 -9.80
CA ALA A 101 11.17 1.78 -8.59
C ALA A 101 11.04 3.26 -8.23
N VAL A 102 10.83 3.54 -6.95
CA VAL A 102 10.80 4.89 -6.38
C VAL A 102 12.16 5.55 -6.54
N GLN A 103 12.20 6.79 -7.04
CA GLN A 103 13.45 7.50 -7.30
C GLN A 103 13.96 8.25 -6.06
N ASP A 104 13.07 8.80 -5.24
CA ASP A 104 13.41 9.60 -4.06
C ASP A 104 13.33 8.76 -2.77
N VAL A 105 14.10 7.67 -2.76
CA VAL A 105 14.07 6.66 -1.69
C VAL A 105 14.41 7.26 -0.32
N ASP A 106 15.39 8.17 -0.25
CA ASP A 106 15.85 8.75 1.01
C ASP A 106 14.75 9.60 1.66
N THR A 107 14.07 10.45 0.89
CA THR A 107 12.95 11.27 1.37
C THR A 107 11.80 10.39 1.81
N VAL A 108 11.35 9.45 0.96
CA VAL A 108 10.24 8.55 1.30
C VAL A 108 10.54 7.75 2.55
N SER A 109 11.76 7.22 2.69
CA SER A 109 12.14 6.42 3.87
C SER A 109 12.23 7.26 5.15
N SER A 110 12.61 8.53 5.05
CA SER A 110 12.72 9.42 6.21
C SER A 110 11.39 9.97 6.70
N GLU A 111 10.41 10.09 5.81
CA GLU A 111 9.09 10.68 6.10
C GLU A 111 8.03 9.64 6.50
N ASN A 112 8.32 8.35 6.33
CA ASN A 112 7.38 7.27 6.61
C ASN A 112 7.87 6.36 7.74
N VAL A 113 6.94 5.66 8.40
CA VAL A 113 7.28 4.67 9.42
C VAL A 113 8.00 3.47 8.78
N ALA A 114 9.03 2.95 9.46
CA ALA A 114 9.90 1.92 8.91
C ALA A 114 9.14 0.68 8.40
N GLY A 115 8.12 0.22 9.13
CA GLY A 115 7.32 -0.94 8.69
C GLY A 115 6.53 -0.70 7.40
N ALA A 116 6.09 0.54 7.11
CA ALA A 116 5.43 0.86 5.86
C ALA A 116 6.42 0.90 4.68
N VAL A 117 7.63 1.40 4.92
CA VAL A 117 8.71 1.38 3.92
C VAL A 117 9.14 -0.07 3.63
N GLU A 118 9.28 -0.90 4.65
CA GLU A 118 9.60 -2.32 4.50
C GLU A 118 8.51 -3.05 3.70
N ALA A 119 7.23 -2.81 4.00
CA ALA A 119 6.10 -3.39 3.27
C ALA A 119 5.98 -2.93 1.80
N ALA A 120 6.66 -1.83 1.43
CA ALA A 120 6.72 -1.31 0.07
C ALA A 120 8.02 -1.69 -0.66
N THR A 121 8.87 -2.54 -0.06
CA THR A 121 10.21 -2.89 -0.55
C THR A 121 10.29 -4.37 -0.92
N VAL A 122 10.83 -4.67 -2.11
CA VAL A 122 11.13 -6.04 -2.56
C VAL A 122 12.61 -6.09 -2.94
N ASP A 123 13.36 -7.07 -2.42
CA ASP A 123 14.79 -7.28 -2.70
C ASP A 123 15.63 -5.99 -2.53
N GLY A 124 15.31 -5.19 -1.52
CA GLY A 124 16.01 -3.94 -1.22
C GLY A 124 15.66 -2.77 -2.13
N THR A 125 14.70 -2.90 -3.03
CA THR A 125 14.21 -1.84 -3.91
C THR A 125 12.82 -1.39 -3.46
N LEU A 126 12.63 -0.09 -3.25
CA LEU A 126 11.34 0.52 -2.92
C LEU A 126 10.51 0.70 -4.19
N TYR A 127 9.31 0.11 -4.24
CA TYR A 127 8.43 0.13 -5.41
C TYR A 127 7.13 0.92 -5.23
N ALA A 128 6.83 1.35 -4.02
CA ALA A 128 5.62 2.10 -3.76
C ALA A 128 5.84 3.21 -2.72
N TYR A 129 5.02 4.24 -2.80
CA TYR A 129 4.92 5.28 -1.80
C TYR A 129 3.95 4.84 -0.72
N PRO A 130 4.34 4.72 0.57
CA PRO A 130 3.41 4.37 1.63
C PRO A 130 2.27 5.39 1.74
N MET A 131 1.03 4.92 1.59
CA MET A 131 -0.17 5.75 1.69
C MET A 131 -0.76 5.73 3.09
N SER A 132 -0.85 4.53 3.69
CA SER A 132 -1.38 4.30 5.04
C SER A 132 -0.66 3.12 5.69
N ALA A 133 -0.55 3.12 7.02
CA ALA A 133 0.10 2.07 7.81
C ALA A 133 -0.80 1.59 8.96
N ASP A 134 -2.09 1.83 8.89
CA ASP A 134 -3.04 1.67 10.00
C ASP A 134 -4.15 0.64 9.75
N ASN A 135 -4.06 -0.15 8.70
CA ASN A 135 -5.04 -1.19 8.37
C ASN A 135 -4.93 -2.39 9.32
N GLY A 136 -5.43 -2.23 10.54
CA GLY A 136 -5.38 -3.22 11.60
C GLY A 136 -6.75 -3.53 12.18
N TYR A 137 -6.79 -4.52 13.08
CA TYR A 137 -8.01 -4.88 13.81
C TYR A 137 -8.22 -3.96 15.00
N PHE A 138 -9.44 -3.48 15.19
CA PHE A 138 -9.85 -2.78 16.38
C PHE A 138 -11.34 -3.05 16.68
N LEU A 139 -11.73 -2.87 17.93
CA LEU A 139 -13.08 -3.06 18.42
C LEU A 139 -13.69 -1.73 18.84
N TYR A 140 -14.82 -1.36 18.22
CA TYR A 140 -15.69 -0.32 18.76
C TYR A 140 -16.61 -0.90 19.84
N TYR A 141 -16.67 -0.26 20.99
CA TYR A 141 -17.57 -0.68 22.05
C TYR A 141 -18.21 0.50 22.76
N ASP A 142 -19.40 0.30 23.31
CA ASP A 142 -20.07 1.27 24.20
C ASP A 142 -19.52 1.10 25.63
N SER A 143 -18.74 2.08 26.10
CA SER A 143 -18.14 2.07 27.43
C SER A 143 -19.17 2.16 28.58
N ASN A 144 -20.43 2.49 28.30
CA ASN A 144 -21.51 2.41 29.28
C ASN A 144 -22.10 1.01 29.44
N VAL A 145 -21.79 0.10 28.49
CA VAL A 145 -22.28 -1.27 28.47
C VAL A 145 -21.17 -2.25 28.79
N VAL A 146 -20.05 -2.17 28.08
CA VAL A 146 -18.93 -3.10 28.21
C VAL A 146 -17.97 -2.62 29.30
N THR A 147 -17.79 -3.43 30.32
CA THR A 147 -16.96 -3.11 31.48
C THR A 147 -15.50 -3.55 31.31
N ASP A 148 -15.26 -4.62 30.54
CA ASP A 148 -13.93 -5.12 30.19
C ASP A 148 -13.87 -5.48 28.69
N PRO A 149 -13.37 -4.53 27.84
CA PRO A 149 -13.26 -4.75 26.41
C PRO A 149 -12.11 -5.70 26.01
N THR A 150 -11.27 -6.11 26.94
CA THR A 150 -10.15 -7.02 26.70
C THR A 150 -10.55 -8.50 26.85
N ASN A 151 -11.76 -8.76 27.35
CA ASN A 151 -12.28 -10.11 27.60
C ASN A 151 -13.56 -10.34 26.79
N TRP A 152 -13.50 -11.27 25.85
CA TRP A 152 -14.62 -11.56 24.96
C TRP A 152 -15.87 -12.07 25.68
N ASP A 153 -15.72 -12.93 26.71
CA ASP A 153 -16.84 -13.43 27.51
C ASP A 153 -17.51 -12.32 28.30
N ALA A 154 -16.71 -11.36 28.82
CA ALA A 154 -17.24 -10.17 29.49
C ALA A 154 -18.05 -9.33 28.51
N ILE A 155 -17.53 -9.07 27.31
CA ILE A 155 -18.24 -8.31 26.26
C ILE A 155 -19.60 -8.95 25.95
N LEU A 156 -19.64 -10.27 25.71
CA LEU A 156 -20.87 -11.00 25.42
C LEU A 156 -21.86 -10.95 26.59
N THR A 157 -21.38 -11.13 27.83
CA THR A 157 -22.19 -11.10 29.04
C THR A 157 -22.80 -9.73 29.27
N ASP A 158 -22.00 -8.68 29.19
CA ASP A 158 -22.44 -7.30 29.39
C ASP A 158 -23.43 -6.85 28.30
N CYS A 159 -23.14 -7.19 27.06
CA CYS A 159 -24.08 -6.94 25.95
C CYS A 159 -25.42 -7.64 26.16
N ALA A 160 -25.40 -8.91 26.54
CA ALA A 160 -26.64 -9.68 26.83
C ALA A 160 -27.42 -9.08 28.00
N ALA A 161 -26.75 -8.70 29.08
CA ALA A 161 -27.38 -8.05 30.25
C ALA A 161 -28.05 -6.72 29.91
N ALA A 162 -27.44 -5.96 28.97
CA ALA A 162 -27.97 -4.70 28.47
C ALA A 162 -29.01 -4.85 27.34
N GLY A 163 -29.36 -6.07 26.94
CA GLY A 163 -30.23 -6.33 25.80
C GLY A 163 -29.64 -5.91 24.44
N LYS A 164 -28.33 -5.89 24.36
CA LYS A 164 -27.52 -5.56 23.17
C LYS A 164 -26.93 -6.82 22.54
N LYS A 165 -26.27 -6.65 21.41
CA LYS A 165 -25.56 -7.74 20.72
C LYS A 165 -24.15 -7.25 20.36
N ALA A 166 -23.16 -8.13 20.45
CA ALA A 166 -21.89 -7.96 19.76
C ALA A 166 -22.11 -8.26 18.26
N GLY A 167 -21.68 -7.35 17.40
CA GLY A 167 -21.79 -7.49 15.95
C GLY A 167 -20.42 -7.78 15.33
N MET A 168 -20.41 -8.70 14.36
CA MET A 168 -19.19 -9.07 13.64
C MET A 168 -19.55 -9.64 12.27
N VAL A 169 -18.64 -9.46 11.28
CA VAL A 169 -18.78 -10.04 9.94
C VAL A 169 -18.13 -11.42 9.93
N LEU A 170 -18.88 -12.44 10.39
CA LEU A 170 -18.36 -13.82 10.50
C LEU A 170 -18.09 -14.50 9.13
N ALA A 171 -18.63 -13.97 8.04
CA ALA A 171 -18.38 -14.52 6.70
C ALA A 171 -17.05 -14.02 6.08
N SER A 172 -16.35 -13.10 6.73
CA SER A 172 -15.09 -12.54 6.24
C SER A 172 -13.89 -13.23 6.90
N GLY A 173 -13.02 -13.82 6.09
CA GLY A 173 -11.74 -14.38 6.55
C GLY A 173 -10.85 -13.33 7.18
N TRP A 174 -10.84 -12.09 6.65
CA TRP A 174 -10.11 -10.96 7.19
C TRP A 174 -10.45 -10.71 8.68
N TYR A 175 -11.73 -10.53 9.00
CA TYR A 175 -12.13 -10.27 10.39
C TYR A 175 -11.94 -11.50 11.28
N ASN A 176 -12.14 -12.72 10.75
CA ASN A 176 -11.99 -13.96 11.53
C ASN A 176 -10.52 -14.26 11.85
N ALA A 177 -9.57 -13.80 11.05
CA ALA A 177 -8.15 -13.94 11.31
C ALA A 177 -7.74 -13.40 12.68
N GLY A 178 -8.40 -12.33 13.17
CA GLY A 178 -8.17 -11.77 14.49
C GLY A 178 -8.33 -12.75 15.63
N PHE A 179 -9.23 -13.73 15.53
CA PHE A 179 -9.38 -14.78 16.56
C PHE A 179 -8.22 -15.77 16.57
N PHE A 180 -7.72 -16.13 15.39
CA PHE A 180 -6.56 -17.01 15.28
C PHE A 180 -5.29 -16.33 15.81
N TYR A 181 -5.07 -15.07 15.48
CA TYR A 181 -3.96 -14.29 16.05
C TYR A 181 -4.09 -14.12 17.56
N GLY A 182 -5.29 -13.83 18.06
CA GLY A 182 -5.57 -13.74 19.48
C GLY A 182 -5.37 -15.07 20.22
N ALA A 183 -5.53 -16.21 19.54
CA ALA A 183 -5.24 -17.54 20.04
C ALA A 183 -3.77 -17.97 19.90
N GLY A 184 -2.88 -17.09 19.40
CA GLY A 184 -1.45 -17.34 19.27
C GLY A 184 -1.03 -18.04 17.97
N PHE A 185 -1.91 -18.15 16.98
CA PHE A 185 -1.52 -18.57 15.64
C PHE A 185 -0.80 -17.44 14.91
N THR A 186 0.08 -17.79 14.01
CA THR A 186 0.87 -16.83 13.21
C THR A 186 0.80 -17.16 11.74
N THR A 187 1.06 -16.15 10.91
CA THR A 187 1.36 -16.32 9.49
C THR A 187 2.81 -15.91 9.24
N VAL A 188 3.43 -16.56 8.28
CA VAL A 188 4.81 -16.26 7.86
C VAL A 188 4.79 -16.04 6.35
N LEU A 189 5.32 -14.90 5.92
CA LEU A 189 5.63 -14.65 4.51
C LEU A 189 6.99 -15.29 4.24
N ASN A 190 7.05 -16.20 3.28
CA ASN A 190 8.28 -16.85 2.85
C ASN A 190 9.02 -15.98 1.82
N ASP A 191 10.31 -16.26 1.61
CA ASP A 191 11.16 -15.55 0.64
C ASP A 191 10.65 -15.67 -0.82
N ASP A 192 9.86 -16.70 -1.12
CA ASP A 192 9.24 -16.90 -2.44
C ASP A 192 7.88 -16.21 -2.60
N GLY A 193 7.50 -15.35 -1.66
CA GLY A 193 6.22 -14.63 -1.65
C GLY A 193 5.02 -15.47 -1.22
N SER A 194 5.19 -16.77 -0.94
CA SER A 194 4.11 -17.60 -0.42
C SER A 194 3.87 -17.34 1.07
N THR A 195 2.61 -17.50 1.51
CA THR A 195 2.25 -17.38 2.92
C THR A 195 2.12 -18.77 3.55
N ALA A 196 2.89 -19.02 4.60
CA ALA A 196 2.74 -20.20 5.44
C ALA A 196 1.81 -19.88 6.62
N MET A 197 0.76 -20.69 6.79
CA MET A 197 -0.12 -20.64 7.95
C MET A 197 -0.60 -22.05 8.32
N ASP A 198 -0.64 -22.37 9.61
CA ASP A 198 -1.16 -23.66 10.12
C ASP A 198 -2.25 -23.39 11.17
N TRP A 199 -3.33 -22.78 10.73
CA TRP A 199 -4.45 -22.46 11.62
C TRP A 199 -5.35 -23.67 11.93
N ASN A 200 -5.15 -24.81 11.25
CA ASN A 200 -5.79 -26.08 11.58
C ASN A 200 -4.99 -26.90 12.60
N GLY A 201 -3.76 -26.49 12.88
CA GLY A 201 -2.88 -27.11 13.85
C GLY A 201 -3.19 -26.69 15.28
N THR A 202 -2.15 -26.74 16.10
CA THR A 202 -2.20 -26.32 17.51
C THR A 202 -1.26 -25.14 17.71
N SER A 203 -1.75 -24.02 18.28
CA SER A 203 -0.93 -22.87 18.61
C SER A 203 0.14 -23.20 19.65
N ALA A 204 1.12 -22.29 19.84
CA ALA A 204 2.13 -22.41 20.90
C ALA A 204 1.53 -22.52 22.31
N ASP A 205 0.36 -21.94 22.53
CA ASP A 205 -0.37 -21.98 23.81
C ASP A 205 -1.28 -23.19 23.95
N GLY A 206 -1.26 -24.13 23.01
CA GLY A 206 -2.00 -25.40 23.05
C GLY A 206 -3.46 -25.31 22.59
N ILE A 207 -3.86 -24.17 22.01
CA ILE A 207 -5.20 -24.00 21.42
C ILE A 207 -5.22 -24.63 20.03
N LYS A 208 -6.24 -25.39 19.72
CA LYS A 208 -6.43 -25.97 18.39
C LYS A 208 -7.23 -25.01 17.51
N GLY A 209 -6.80 -24.86 16.27
CA GLY A 209 -7.48 -23.99 15.31
C GLY A 209 -8.87 -24.45 14.89
N THR A 210 -9.22 -25.69 15.27
CA THR A 210 -10.56 -26.30 15.03
C THR A 210 -11.50 -26.22 16.23
N ASP A 211 -11.06 -25.74 17.37
CA ASP A 211 -11.85 -25.59 18.60
C ASP A 211 -12.45 -24.19 18.70
#